data_694de090a0ceb26994087296244bdb69
#
_entry.id   694de090a0ceb26994087296244bdb69
#
_cell.length_a   1.000
_cell.length_b   1.000
_cell.length_c   1.000
_cell.angle_alpha   90.00
_cell.angle_beta   90.00
_cell.angle_gamma   90.00
#
_symmetry.space_group_name_H-M   'P 1'
#
loop_
_entity.id
_entity.type
_entity.pdbx_description
1 polymer ?
#
loop_
_entity_poly.entity_id
_entity_poly.type
_entity_poly.pdbx_seq_one_letter_code
_entity_poly.pdbx_strand_id
1 'polypeptide(L)'
;MMLERARFLDAADPLREFRERFMLPDGVIYLDGNSLGCLPKATPARLEKVVREEWGRDLIRSWNTAGWIDLPARVGAKIAPLIGARPHEVIACDSTSVNLFKLISAALAMQPGRKVVLSEPGNFPTDLYMIDGLERQGLAERRLTERGRLIEALDDSVALLMLTHTHYKTGETFDMAELTRAAHDAGALVLWDLSHSGGALPVDLDGCAADFAVGCGYKYFNGGPGAPAYAFVAEKHLEAARQPLTGWMGHAAPFAFSDDYEAAPGIEKLLCGTPPILGLAALEVGVDLIAEIGIDRLYAKSQALSEFFRQCLSERNVAIDLVSPTDPARRGSQLSFRHQDAYAICQALIARGVIGDFRAPNVMCFGMAPLYLRYADIVWVAKVLAEVLDSEEWRDPCFQTPAEVT
;
A
#
# COMPACT_ATOMS: atom_id res chain seq x y z
N MET A 1 20.12 -28.23 -9.75
CA MET A 1 20.52 -27.72 -8.42
C MET A 1 19.52 -26.71 -7.86
N MET A 2 19.33 -25.53 -8.47
CA MET A 2 18.35 -24.53 -7.91
C MET A 2 16.91 -25.01 -7.86
N LEU A 3 16.41 -25.73 -8.86
CA LEU A 3 15.04 -26.25 -8.85
C LEU A 3 14.80 -27.30 -7.74
N GLU A 4 15.76 -28.14 -7.46
CA GLU A 4 15.68 -29.12 -6.34
C GLU A 4 15.66 -28.39 -5.00
N ARG A 5 16.52 -27.38 -4.83
CA ARG A 5 16.53 -26.53 -3.65
C ARG A 5 15.19 -25.78 -3.49
N ALA A 6 14.64 -25.24 -4.57
CA ALA A 6 13.33 -24.58 -4.56
C ALA A 6 12.22 -25.54 -4.10
N ARG A 7 12.19 -26.77 -4.63
CA ARG A 7 11.20 -27.79 -4.22
C ARG A 7 11.33 -28.16 -2.74
N PHE A 8 12.56 -28.24 -2.24
CA PHE A 8 12.81 -28.49 -0.81
C PHE A 8 12.28 -27.33 0.05
N LEU A 9 12.56 -26.07 -0.35
CA LEU A 9 12.07 -24.88 0.34
C LEU A 9 10.53 -24.77 0.28
N ASP A 10 9.92 -25.08 -0.88
CA ASP A 10 8.47 -25.10 -1.03
C ASP A 10 7.82 -26.17 -0.14
N ALA A 11 8.43 -27.35 -0.02
CA ALA A 11 7.93 -28.41 0.86
C ALA A 11 8.02 -28.04 2.35
N ALA A 12 9.03 -27.25 2.73
CA ALA A 12 9.26 -26.80 4.09
C ALA A 12 8.51 -25.46 4.42
N ASP A 13 7.89 -24.82 3.43
CA ASP A 13 7.24 -23.53 3.59
C ASP A 13 5.96 -23.64 4.45
N PRO A 14 5.90 -22.99 5.61
CA PRO A 14 4.71 -23.02 6.45
C PRO A 14 3.52 -22.27 5.85
N LEU A 15 3.73 -21.44 4.81
CA LEU A 15 2.69 -20.67 4.13
C LEU A 15 2.24 -21.32 2.81
N ARG A 16 2.77 -22.50 2.44
CA ARG A 16 2.52 -23.13 1.14
C ARG A 16 1.03 -23.35 0.83
N GLU A 17 0.23 -23.67 1.85
CA GLU A 17 -1.21 -23.99 1.69
C GLU A 17 -2.06 -22.75 1.42
N PHE A 18 -1.58 -21.55 1.79
CA PHE A 18 -2.31 -20.31 1.54
C PHE A 18 -2.44 -19.97 0.06
N ARG A 19 -1.55 -20.47 -0.79
CA ARG A 19 -1.68 -20.32 -2.25
C ARG A 19 -3.03 -20.80 -2.76
N GLU A 20 -3.55 -21.91 -2.20
CA GLU A 20 -4.84 -22.47 -2.57
C GLU A 20 -6.02 -21.58 -2.18
N ARG A 21 -5.79 -20.55 -1.38
CA ARG A 21 -6.78 -19.54 -0.99
C ARG A 21 -6.95 -18.42 -2.04
N PHE A 22 -6.15 -18.42 -3.11
CA PHE A 22 -6.22 -17.42 -4.18
C PHE A 22 -6.67 -18.03 -5.50
N MET A 23 -7.29 -17.18 -6.34
CA MET A 23 -7.61 -17.49 -7.74
C MET A 23 -6.44 -17.01 -8.60
N LEU A 24 -5.62 -17.94 -9.03
CA LEU A 24 -4.45 -17.68 -9.89
C LEU A 24 -4.72 -18.34 -11.25
N PRO A 25 -4.54 -17.62 -12.38
CA PRO A 25 -4.64 -18.21 -13.69
C PRO A 25 -3.57 -19.26 -13.93
N ASP A 26 -3.91 -20.34 -14.66
CA ASP A 26 -2.95 -21.35 -15.04
C ASP A 26 -1.85 -20.78 -15.94
N GLY A 27 -0.60 -21.19 -15.73
CA GLY A 27 0.53 -20.75 -16.53
C GLY A 27 1.02 -19.33 -16.24
N VAL A 28 0.42 -18.63 -15.26
CA VAL A 28 0.81 -17.28 -14.87
C VAL A 28 1.57 -17.30 -13.54
N ILE A 29 2.69 -16.60 -13.50
CA ILE A 29 3.39 -16.22 -12.26
C ILE A 29 3.21 -14.72 -12.07
N TYR A 30 2.50 -14.35 -11.01
CA TYR A 30 2.09 -12.97 -10.75
C TYR A 30 3.01 -12.31 -9.72
N LEU A 31 3.82 -11.36 -10.18
CA LEU A 31 4.81 -10.61 -9.40
C LEU A 31 4.45 -9.12 -9.32
N ASP A 32 3.16 -8.79 -9.49
CA ASP A 32 2.69 -7.41 -9.40
C ASP A 32 1.65 -7.20 -8.27
N GLY A 33 1.74 -7.99 -7.21
CA GLY A 33 0.92 -7.83 -6.01
C GLY A 33 1.16 -6.51 -5.26
N ASN A 34 2.25 -5.82 -5.56
CA ASN A 34 2.53 -4.46 -5.09
C ASN A 34 1.75 -3.38 -5.85
N SER A 35 1.09 -3.72 -6.97
CA SER A 35 0.21 -2.81 -7.71
C SER A 35 -1.27 -3.20 -7.55
N LEU A 36 -1.58 -4.50 -7.64
CA LEU A 36 -2.90 -5.05 -7.37
C LEU A 36 -2.76 -6.43 -6.71
N GLY A 37 -3.34 -6.63 -5.54
CA GLY A 37 -3.36 -7.93 -4.87
C GLY A 37 -4.20 -8.97 -5.64
N CYS A 38 -3.82 -10.25 -5.53
CA CYS A 38 -4.59 -11.35 -6.11
C CYS A 38 -5.95 -11.53 -5.45
N LEU A 39 -6.91 -12.06 -6.20
CA LEU A 39 -8.27 -12.33 -5.73
C LEU A 39 -8.29 -13.50 -4.72
N PRO A 40 -8.67 -13.28 -3.45
CA PRO A 40 -8.95 -14.37 -2.52
C PRO A 40 -10.21 -15.15 -2.94
N LYS A 41 -10.17 -16.49 -2.91
CA LYS A 41 -11.32 -17.35 -3.28
C LYS A 41 -12.58 -17.11 -2.45
N ALA A 42 -12.46 -16.56 -1.26
CA ALA A 42 -13.60 -16.24 -0.41
C ALA A 42 -14.34 -14.95 -0.84
N THR A 43 -13.68 -14.05 -1.58
CA THR A 43 -14.25 -12.75 -1.96
C THR A 43 -15.51 -12.87 -2.83
N PRO A 44 -15.56 -13.70 -3.90
CA PRO A 44 -16.77 -13.84 -4.70
C PRO A 44 -18.01 -14.25 -3.89
N ALA A 45 -17.86 -15.22 -3.00
CA ALA A 45 -18.98 -15.68 -2.15
C ALA A 45 -19.43 -14.60 -1.17
N ARG A 46 -18.48 -13.81 -0.60
CA ARG A 46 -18.81 -12.68 0.28
C ARG A 46 -19.58 -11.59 -0.48
N LEU A 47 -19.14 -11.25 -1.68
CA LEU A 47 -19.82 -10.25 -2.52
C LEU A 47 -21.18 -10.74 -3.00
N GLU A 48 -21.31 -12.01 -3.38
CA GLU A 48 -22.59 -12.61 -3.74
C GLU A 48 -23.59 -12.50 -2.59
N LYS A 49 -23.16 -12.76 -1.34
CA LYS A 49 -23.98 -12.58 -0.14
C LYS A 49 -24.43 -11.12 0.00
N VAL A 50 -23.51 -10.15 -0.16
CA VAL A 50 -23.87 -8.72 -0.09
C VAL A 50 -24.92 -8.38 -1.13
N VAL A 51 -24.73 -8.82 -2.39
CA VAL A 51 -25.62 -8.45 -3.50
C VAL A 51 -26.99 -9.14 -3.36
N ARG A 52 -27.03 -10.45 -3.13
CA ARG A 52 -28.27 -11.22 -3.16
C ARG A 52 -29.07 -11.12 -1.87
N GLU A 53 -28.38 -11.19 -0.72
CA GLU A 53 -29.07 -11.26 0.56
C GLU A 53 -29.16 -9.87 1.19
N GLU A 54 -28.03 -9.26 1.48
CA GLU A 54 -28.00 -8.02 2.23
C GLU A 54 -28.67 -6.89 1.44
N TRP A 55 -28.30 -6.70 0.17
CA TRP A 55 -28.91 -5.68 -0.69
C TRP A 55 -30.22 -6.17 -1.31
N GLY A 56 -30.21 -7.32 -2.00
CA GLY A 56 -31.35 -7.78 -2.79
C GLY A 56 -32.57 -8.18 -1.96
N ARG A 57 -32.38 -8.83 -0.80
CA ARG A 57 -33.46 -9.28 0.08
C ARG A 57 -33.76 -8.29 1.20
N ASP A 58 -32.71 -7.84 1.91
CA ASP A 58 -32.89 -7.10 3.16
C ASP A 58 -32.95 -5.58 2.95
N LEU A 59 -32.49 -5.07 1.78
CA LEU A 59 -32.62 -3.68 1.34
C LEU A 59 -32.03 -2.70 2.37
N ILE A 60 -32.71 -1.59 2.65
CA ILE A 60 -32.24 -0.54 3.57
C ILE A 60 -32.00 -1.05 5.00
N ARG A 61 -32.64 -2.16 5.42
CA ARG A 61 -32.46 -2.73 6.75
C ARG A 61 -31.04 -3.21 7.00
N SER A 62 -30.27 -3.50 5.94
CA SER A 62 -28.90 -4.02 6.03
C SER A 62 -27.91 -3.02 6.63
N TRP A 63 -28.26 -1.74 6.68
CA TRP A 63 -27.48 -0.80 7.49
C TRP A 63 -27.33 -1.27 8.93
N ASN A 64 -28.38 -1.85 9.52
CA ASN A 64 -28.38 -2.39 10.85
C ASN A 64 -28.16 -3.93 10.87
N THR A 65 -28.93 -4.68 10.08
CA THR A 65 -28.97 -6.16 10.20
C THR A 65 -27.70 -6.83 9.67
N ALA A 66 -27.01 -6.23 8.68
CA ALA A 66 -25.72 -6.67 8.16
C ALA A 66 -24.55 -5.83 8.70
N GLY A 67 -24.81 -4.83 9.54
CA GLY A 67 -23.79 -3.96 10.12
C GLY A 67 -23.03 -3.12 9.11
N TRP A 68 -23.71 -2.64 8.07
CA TRP A 68 -23.07 -1.76 7.08
C TRP A 68 -22.66 -0.42 7.67
N ILE A 69 -23.42 0.07 8.68
CA ILE A 69 -23.12 1.34 9.35
C ILE A 69 -21.74 1.30 10.03
N ASP A 70 -21.36 0.17 10.59
CA ASP A 70 -20.11 0.01 11.33
C ASP A 70 -18.96 -0.54 10.46
N LEU A 71 -19.25 -0.90 9.20
CA LEU A 71 -18.28 -1.60 8.34
C LEU A 71 -16.96 -0.83 8.15
N PRO A 72 -16.94 0.50 7.94
CA PRO A 72 -15.70 1.28 7.86
C PRO A 72 -14.83 1.17 9.12
N ALA A 73 -15.43 1.34 10.28
CA ALA A 73 -14.74 1.26 11.57
C ALA A 73 -14.28 -0.18 11.87
N ARG A 74 -15.13 -1.18 11.58
CA ARG A 74 -14.79 -2.59 11.76
C ARG A 74 -13.60 -3.03 10.92
N VAL A 75 -13.56 -2.64 9.65
CA VAL A 75 -12.42 -2.94 8.76
C VAL A 75 -11.18 -2.19 9.22
N GLY A 76 -11.31 -0.92 9.60
CA GLY A 76 -10.21 -0.13 10.17
C GLY A 76 -9.63 -0.79 11.44
N ALA A 77 -10.49 -1.23 12.36
CA ALA A 77 -10.08 -1.91 13.58
C ALA A 77 -9.33 -3.23 13.33
N LYS A 78 -9.62 -3.94 12.22
CA LYS A 78 -8.89 -5.14 11.81
C LYS A 78 -7.55 -4.80 11.16
N ILE A 79 -7.44 -3.67 10.46
CA ILE A 79 -6.18 -3.19 9.87
C ILE A 79 -5.23 -2.69 10.96
N ALA A 80 -5.75 -2.02 11.99
CA ALA A 80 -4.96 -1.36 13.03
C ALA A 80 -3.81 -2.22 13.60
N PRO A 81 -4.01 -3.44 14.09
CA PRO A 81 -2.92 -4.26 14.63
C PRO A 81 -1.88 -4.66 13.56
N LEU A 82 -2.25 -4.65 12.28
CA LEU A 82 -1.35 -4.98 11.17
C LEU A 82 -0.39 -3.83 10.79
N ILE A 83 -0.62 -2.65 11.35
CA ILE A 83 0.20 -1.44 11.17
C ILE A 83 0.68 -0.85 12.50
N GLY A 84 0.61 -1.63 13.58
CA GLY A 84 1.05 -1.20 14.91
C GLY A 84 0.26 -0.02 15.47
N ALA A 85 -1.07 -0.01 15.28
CA ALA A 85 -2.01 1.00 15.76
C ALA A 85 -3.10 0.37 16.63
N ARG A 86 -3.86 1.22 17.35
CA ARG A 86 -5.01 0.78 18.14
C ARG A 86 -6.29 0.76 17.29
N PRO A 87 -7.26 -0.13 17.60
CA PRO A 87 -8.47 -0.30 16.79
C PRO A 87 -9.27 0.99 16.54
N HIS A 88 -9.30 1.92 17.49
CA HIS A 88 -10.05 3.18 17.40
C HIS A 88 -9.30 4.31 16.68
N GLU A 89 -8.06 4.08 16.26
CA GLU A 89 -7.22 5.05 15.56
C GLU A 89 -7.27 4.88 14.03
N VAL A 90 -7.92 3.82 13.52
CA VAL A 90 -7.93 3.47 12.10
C VAL A 90 -9.34 3.33 11.56
N ILE A 91 -9.57 3.89 10.38
CA ILE A 91 -10.83 3.74 9.65
C ILE A 91 -10.57 3.41 8.18
N ALA A 92 -11.36 2.52 7.60
CA ALA A 92 -11.31 2.23 6.17
C ALA A 92 -12.31 3.12 5.43
N CYS A 93 -11.82 4.05 4.62
CA CYS A 93 -12.67 5.01 3.90
C CYS A 93 -11.96 5.55 2.66
N ASP A 94 -12.76 6.04 1.73
CA ASP A 94 -12.34 6.79 0.54
C ASP A 94 -11.18 6.16 -0.26
N SER A 95 -10.39 6.99 -0.92
CA SER A 95 -9.14 6.62 -1.57
C SER A 95 -7.94 7.21 -0.82
N THR A 96 -6.74 6.70 -1.08
CA THR A 96 -5.50 7.26 -0.53
C THR A 96 -5.39 8.76 -0.80
N SER A 97 -5.71 9.20 -2.04
CA SER A 97 -5.68 10.62 -2.41
C SER A 97 -6.61 11.48 -1.55
N VAL A 98 -7.85 11.04 -1.33
CA VAL A 98 -8.82 11.77 -0.51
C VAL A 98 -8.38 11.79 0.95
N ASN A 99 -7.88 10.68 1.48
CA ASN A 99 -7.38 10.61 2.85
C ASN A 99 -6.13 11.47 3.06
N LEU A 100 -5.21 11.52 2.08
CA LEU A 100 -4.07 12.46 2.08
C LEU A 100 -4.54 13.91 2.18
N PHE A 101 -5.48 14.32 1.32
CA PHE A 101 -6.03 15.67 1.36
C PHE A 101 -6.61 16.02 2.74
N LYS A 102 -7.40 15.10 3.33
CA LYS A 102 -7.98 15.30 4.67
C LYS A 102 -6.92 15.45 5.74
N LEU A 103 -5.93 14.55 5.77
CA LEU A 103 -4.93 14.51 6.84
C LEU A 103 -3.89 15.63 6.69
N ILE A 104 -3.47 15.99 5.48
CA ILE A 104 -2.60 17.16 5.26
C ILE A 104 -3.34 18.43 5.72
N SER A 105 -4.61 18.59 5.34
CA SER A 105 -5.42 19.75 5.77
C SER A 105 -5.59 19.81 7.28
N ALA A 106 -5.83 18.66 7.93
CA ALA A 106 -5.94 18.59 9.38
C ALA A 106 -4.62 18.94 10.07
N ALA A 107 -3.50 18.41 9.59
CA ALA A 107 -2.16 18.69 10.10
C ALA A 107 -1.82 20.19 10.00
N LEU A 108 -2.08 20.82 8.86
CA LEU A 108 -1.86 22.25 8.65
C LEU A 108 -2.73 23.11 9.61
N ALA A 109 -3.99 22.71 9.82
CA ALA A 109 -4.89 23.41 10.74
C ALA A 109 -4.42 23.28 12.22
N MET A 110 -3.75 22.19 12.57
CA MET A 110 -3.19 21.96 13.91
C MET A 110 -1.85 22.70 14.13
N GLN A 111 -1.23 23.25 13.08
CA GLN A 111 0.08 23.92 13.11
C GLN A 111 -0.07 25.41 12.71
N PRO A 112 -0.76 26.24 13.53
CA PRO A 112 -0.97 27.64 13.19
C PRO A 112 0.35 28.39 13.04
N GLY A 113 0.52 29.08 11.92
CA GLY A 113 1.73 29.82 11.59
C GLY A 113 2.79 29.05 10.79
N ARG A 114 2.63 27.75 10.62
CA ARG A 114 3.48 26.92 9.78
C ARG A 114 2.68 26.46 8.53
N LYS A 115 3.30 26.45 7.35
CA LYS A 115 2.63 26.07 6.10
C LYS A 115 3.44 25.08 5.25
N VAL A 116 4.69 24.86 5.59
CA VAL A 116 5.56 24.00 4.79
C VAL A 116 5.18 22.54 4.98
N VAL A 117 4.87 21.86 3.88
CA VAL A 117 4.79 20.40 3.82
C VAL A 117 6.07 19.91 3.14
N LEU A 118 6.93 19.29 3.93
CA LEU A 118 8.22 18.74 3.49
C LEU A 118 8.03 17.32 2.97
N SER A 119 8.58 17.03 1.80
CA SER A 119 8.62 15.68 1.20
C SER A 119 9.88 15.48 0.38
N GLU A 120 10.01 14.31 -0.28
CA GLU A 120 11.13 14.02 -1.19
C GLU A 120 10.71 14.12 -2.67
N PRO A 121 11.62 14.52 -3.59
CA PRO A 121 11.40 14.39 -5.02
C PRO A 121 11.32 12.90 -5.38
N GLY A 122 10.38 12.55 -6.27
CA GLY A 122 10.16 11.15 -6.66
C GLY A 122 9.29 10.35 -5.71
N ASN A 123 8.75 10.96 -4.67
CA ASN A 123 7.64 10.37 -3.89
C ASN A 123 6.46 10.01 -4.84
N PHE A 124 5.53 9.17 -4.37
CA PHE A 124 4.42 8.78 -5.24
C PHE A 124 3.67 10.03 -5.73
N PRO A 125 3.37 10.13 -7.07
CA PRO A 125 2.88 11.38 -7.64
C PRO A 125 1.64 11.96 -6.96
N THR A 126 0.67 11.11 -6.56
CA THR A 126 -0.53 11.55 -5.86
C THR A 126 -0.23 12.29 -4.56
N ASP A 127 0.78 11.84 -3.79
CA ASP A 127 1.17 12.48 -2.53
C ASP A 127 1.60 13.92 -2.79
N LEU A 128 2.45 14.11 -3.79
CA LEU A 128 2.93 15.44 -4.18
C LEU A 128 1.81 16.30 -4.80
N TYR A 129 0.88 15.69 -5.56
CA TYR A 129 -0.25 16.41 -6.15
C TYR A 129 -1.25 16.91 -5.12
N MET A 130 -1.45 16.19 -4.00
CA MET A 130 -2.30 16.67 -2.91
C MET A 130 -1.69 17.91 -2.24
N ILE A 131 -0.37 17.94 -2.05
CA ILE A 131 0.33 19.13 -1.55
C ILE A 131 0.20 20.29 -2.56
N ASP A 132 0.46 20.03 -3.85
CA ASP A 132 0.33 21.04 -4.92
C ASP A 132 -1.09 21.64 -5.01
N GLY A 133 -2.12 20.79 -4.85
CA GLY A 133 -3.51 21.25 -4.80
C GLY A 133 -3.80 22.21 -3.64
N LEU A 134 -3.26 21.95 -2.46
CA LEU A 134 -3.36 22.83 -1.30
C LEU A 134 -2.51 24.10 -1.45
N GLU A 135 -1.32 23.99 -2.04
CA GLU A 135 -0.46 25.14 -2.33
C GLU A 135 -1.14 26.15 -3.27
N ARG A 136 -1.80 25.67 -4.33
CA ARG A 136 -2.59 26.51 -5.25
C ARG A 136 -3.75 27.24 -4.58
N GLN A 137 -4.25 26.72 -3.47
CA GLN A 137 -5.25 27.37 -2.63
C GLN A 137 -4.65 28.33 -1.60
N GLY A 138 -3.33 28.44 -1.51
CA GLY A 138 -2.61 29.26 -0.51
C GLY A 138 -2.60 28.68 0.90
N LEU A 139 -2.98 27.39 1.05
CA LEU A 139 -3.08 26.71 2.34
C LEU A 139 -1.79 26.00 2.74
N ALA A 140 -0.95 25.64 1.79
CA ALA A 140 0.32 24.97 1.99
C ALA A 140 1.45 25.63 1.23
N GLU A 141 2.69 25.28 1.55
CA GLU A 141 3.91 25.54 0.79
C GLU A 141 4.61 24.19 0.59
N ARG A 142 4.82 23.78 -0.66
CA ARG A 142 5.50 22.52 -0.97
C ARG A 142 7.00 22.69 -0.94
N ARG A 143 7.69 21.93 -0.08
CA ARG A 143 9.15 21.84 -0.05
C ARG A 143 9.59 20.41 -0.36
N LEU A 144 10.47 20.26 -1.36
CA LEU A 144 11.05 18.97 -1.71
C LEU A 144 12.55 18.97 -1.43
N THR A 145 13.02 17.93 -0.75
CA THR A 145 14.43 17.75 -0.41
C THR A 145 14.84 16.30 -0.64
N GLU A 146 16.03 16.12 -1.19
CA GLU A 146 16.60 14.79 -1.43
C GLU A 146 16.57 13.93 -0.17
N ARG A 147 16.28 12.63 -0.36
CA ARG A 147 16.05 11.63 0.70
C ARG A 147 17.08 11.70 1.84
N GLY A 148 18.37 11.79 1.50
CA GLY A 148 19.48 11.84 2.49
C GLY A 148 19.61 13.17 3.23
N ARG A 149 18.80 14.18 2.91
CA ARG A 149 18.88 15.51 3.52
C ARG A 149 17.58 15.96 4.20
N LEU A 150 16.63 15.04 4.35
CA LEU A 150 15.32 15.36 4.94
C LEU A 150 15.44 15.90 6.37
N ILE A 151 16.29 15.31 7.20
CA ILE A 151 16.52 15.75 8.59
C ILE A 151 17.12 17.17 8.63
N GLU A 152 18.07 17.47 7.74
CA GLU A 152 18.67 18.80 7.63
C GLU A 152 17.67 19.89 7.19
N ALA A 153 16.62 19.48 6.45
CA ALA A 153 15.60 20.38 5.91
C ALA A 153 14.43 20.64 6.88
N LEU A 154 14.40 19.95 8.03
CA LEU A 154 13.43 20.17 9.10
C LEU A 154 13.80 21.45 9.86
N ASP A 155 12.93 22.46 9.80
CA ASP A 155 13.05 23.71 10.49
C ASP A 155 11.70 24.16 11.11
N ASP A 156 11.66 25.31 11.76
CA ASP A 156 10.49 25.85 12.44
C ASP A 156 9.37 26.32 11.49
N SER A 157 9.59 26.34 10.19
CA SER A 157 8.54 26.61 9.18
C SER A 157 7.79 25.35 8.76
N VAL A 158 8.35 24.14 9.00
CA VAL A 158 7.75 22.88 8.61
C VAL A 158 6.56 22.57 9.51
N ALA A 159 5.36 22.48 8.91
CA ALA A 159 4.15 22.02 9.57
C ALA A 159 4.05 20.50 9.58
N LEU A 160 4.43 19.87 8.47
CA LEU A 160 4.22 18.45 8.21
C LEU A 160 5.39 17.87 7.40
N LEU A 161 5.96 16.76 7.89
CA LEU A 161 6.78 15.86 7.11
C LEU A 161 5.88 14.77 6.52
N MET A 162 5.80 14.68 5.18
CA MET A 162 4.96 13.68 4.50
C MET A 162 5.81 12.79 3.60
N LEU A 163 5.84 11.49 3.88
CA LEU A 163 6.69 10.52 3.20
C LEU A 163 5.97 9.21 2.96
N THR A 164 6.31 8.55 1.83
CA THR A 164 5.96 7.14 1.63
C THR A 164 6.97 6.24 2.32
N HIS A 165 6.53 5.42 3.28
CA HIS A 165 7.41 4.56 4.09
C HIS A 165 8.27 3.64 3.23
N THR A 166 7.65 2.94 2.27
CA THR A 166 8.35 2.10 1.29
C THR A 166 8.23 2.70 -0.11
N HIS A 167 9.34 3.11 -0.68
CA HIS A 167 9.36 3.79 -1.98
C HIS A 167 8.91 2.86 -3.11
N TYR A 168 7.91 3.28 -3.87
CA TYR A 168 7.22 2.44 -4.86
C TYR A 168 8.08 1.97 -6.05
N LYS A 169 9.16 2.69 -6.41
CA LYS A 169 10.08 2.30 -7.47
C LYS A 169 11.23 1.43 -6.97
N THR A 170 11.83 1.80 -5.84
CA THR A 170 13.06 1.18 -5.37
C THR A 170 12.81 0.07 -4.35
N GLY A 171 11.64 0.09 -3.69
CA GLY A 171 11.38 -0.77 -2.55
C GLY A 171 12.15 -0.40 -1.28
N GLU A 172 12.90 0.72 -1.29
CA GLU A 172 13.64 1.18 -0.12
C GLU A 172 12.69 1.70 0.96
N THR A 173 12.92 1.29 2.21
CA THR A 173 12.16 1.74 3.37
C THR A 173 12.92 2.83 4.13
N PHE A 174 12.18 3.76 4.72
CA PHE A 174 12.71 4.71 5.69
C PHE A 174 12.80 4.09 7.09
N ASP A 175 13.71 4.59 7.91
CA ASP A 175 13.61 4.44 9.36
C ASP A 175 12.51 5.40 9.87
N MET A 176 11.33 4.83 10.12
CA MET A 176 10.14 5.59 10.53
C MET A 176 10.37 6.27 11.90
N ALA A 177 11.00 5.56 12.84
CA ALA A 177 11.22 6.07 14.19
C ALA A 177 12.22 7.25 14.19
N GLU A 178 13.30 7.15 13.40
CA GLU A 178 14.29 8.21 13.26
C GLU A 178 13.66 9.50 12.69
N LEU A 179 12.96 9.38 11.56
CA LEU A 179 12.38 10.54 10.89
C LEU A 179 11.21 11.16 11.65
N THR A 180 10.36 10.33 12.28
CA THR A 180 9.28 10.84 13.13
C THR A 180 9.86 11.65 14.31
N ARG A 181 10.87 11.12 14.98
CA ARG A 181 11.53 11.83 16.08
C ARG A 181 12.15 13.15 15.61
N ALA A 182 12.90 13.13 14.49
CA ALA A 182 13.52 14.33 13.95
C ALA A 182 12.49 15.41 13.58
N ALA A 183 11.35 15.02 13.00
CA ALA A 183 10.26 15.94 12.71
C ALA A 183 9.67 16.54 13.99
N HIS A 184 9.41 15.72 15.00
CA HIS A 184 8.91 16.18 16.30
C HIS A 184 9.90 17.11 17.01
N ASP A 185 11.21 16.85 16.95
CA ASP A 185 12.25 17.72 17.51
C ASP A 185 12.24 19.11 16.84
N ALA A 186 11.86 19.21 15.56
CA ALA A 186 11.63 20.46 14.84
C ALA A 186 10.21 21.03 15.05
N GLY A 187 9.35 20.34 15.79
CA GLY A 187 7.95 20.72 16.08
C GLY A 187 7.01 20.48 14.90
N ALA A 188 7.41 19.70 13.89
CA ALA A 188 6.57 19.29 12.77
C ALA A 188 5.78 18.02 13.09
N LEU A 189 4.60 17.86 12.51
CA LEU A 189 3.83 16.61 12.50
C LEU A 189 4.33 15.67 11.37
N VAL A 190 3.95 14.38 11.44
CA VAL A 190 4.33 13.40 10.43
C VAL A 190 3.12 12.67 9.85
N LEU A 191 3.10 12.52 8.52
CA LEU A 191 2.13 11.71 7.78
C LEU A 191 2.88 10.66 6.95
N TRP A 192 2.60 9.40 7.21
CA TRP A 192 3.17 8.26 6.48
C TRP A 192 2.20 7.70 5.45
N ASP A 193 2.62 7.56 4.18
CA ASP A 193 1.94 6.69 3.22
C ASP A 193 2.47 5.25 3.35
N LEU A 194 1.59 4.34 3.73
CA LEU A 194 1.84 2.92 3.94
C LEU A 194 1.41 2.05 2.77
N SER A 195 1.12 2.61 1.59
CA SER A 195 0.57 1.87 0.44
C SER A 195 1.45 0.70 -0.02
N HIS A 196 2.76 0.74 0.24
CA HIS A 196 3.70 -0.36 -0.01
C HIS A 196 4.22 -1.05 1.25
N SER A 197 3.69 -0.70 2.42
CA SER A 197 4.10 -1.26 3.71
C SER A 197 2.97 -1.99 4.42
N GLY A 198 1.77 -1.41 4.44
CA GLY A 198 0.61 -2.01 5.11
C GLY A 198 0.25 -3.36 4.49
N GLY A 199 0.22 -4.41 5.31
CA GLY A 199 -0.01 -5.78 4.87
C GLY A 199 1.22 -6.49 4.28
N ALA A 200 2.38 -5.81 4.17
CA ALA A 200 3.58 -6.33 3.51
C ALA A 200 4.77 -6.52 4.45
N LEU A 201 4.99 -5.60 5.37
CA LEU A 201 6.12 -5.61 6.31
C LEU A 201 5.70 -5.05 7.67
N PRO A 202 6.46 -5.34 8.74
CA PRO A 202 6.19 -4.79 10.06
C PRO A 202 6.18 -3.26 10.05
N VAL A 203 5.11 -2.69 10.56
CA VAL A 203 4.93 -1.26 10.83
C VAL A 203 4.51 -1.11 12.28
N ASP A 204 5.04 -0.13 12.97
CA ASP A 204 4.72 0.15 14.37
C ASP A 204 4.45 1.66 14.55
N LEU A 205 3.24 2.09 14.15
CA LEU A 205 2.85 3.49 14.21
C LEU A 205 2.83 4.04 15.64
N ASP A 206 2.37 3.22 16.61
CA ASP A 206 2.31 3.61 18.02
C ASP A 206 3.72 3.70 18.60
N GLY A 207 4.56 2.68 18.37
CA GLY A 207 5.95 2.66 18.85
C GLY A 207 6.85 3.74 18.24
N CYS A 208 6.58 4.14 16.99
CA CYS A 208 7.25 5.27 16.34
C CYS A 208 6.65 6.63 16.68
N ALA A 209 5.57 6.69 17.46
CA ALA A 209 4.81 7.89 17.80
C ALA A 209 4.31 8.68 16.58
N ALA A 210 4.02 8.00 15.46
CA ALA A 210 3.50 8.62 14.24
C ALA A 210 2.21 9.41 14.53
N ASP A 211 1.99 10.50 13.79
CA ASP A 211 0.81 11.35 14.00
C ASP A 211 -0.35 10.93 13.09
N PHE A 212 -0.03 10.69 11.81
CA PHE A 212 -0.99 10.30 10.78
C PHE A 212 -0.39 9.24 9.87
N ALA A 213 -1.27 8.42 9.30
CA ALA A 213 -0.91 7.55 8.19
C ALA A 213 -2.09 7.31 7.25
N VAL A 214 -1.79 6.97 6.01
CA VAL A 214 -2.72 6.47 5.00
C VAL A 214 -2.18 5.20 4.37
N GLY A 215 -3.04 4.44 3.71
CA GLY A 215 -2.60 3.34 2.86
C GLY A 215 -3.76 2.81 2.03
N CYS A 216 -3.47 2.04 0.99
CA CYS A 216 -4.49 1.51 0.10
C CYS A 216 -4.92 0.08 0.47
N GLY A 217 -6.17 -0.26 0.17
CA GLY A 217 -6.72 -1.59 0.43
C GLY A 217 -6.52 -2.60 -0.70
N TYR A 218 -6.17 -2.15 -1.91
CA TYR A 218 -6.17 -3.00 -3.11
C TYR A 218 -4.84 -3.71 -3.42
N LYS A 219 -3.73 -3.34 -2.76
CA LYS A 219 -2.42 -3.97 -2.95
C LYS A 219 -2.26 -5.18 -2.03
N TYR A 220 -1.40 -5.11 -1.02
CA TYR A 220 -1.08 -6.23 -0.13
C TYR A 220 -2.24 -6.72 0.74
N PHE A 221 -3.26 -5.88 0.97
CA PHE A 221 -4.50 -6.30 1.64
C PHE A 221 -5.48 -7.06 0.72
N ASN A 222 -5.19 -7.20 -0.59
CA ASN A 222 -5.97 -7.99 -1.55
C ASN A 222 -7.46 -7.65 -1.60
N GLY A 223 -7.82 -6.38 -1.34
CA GLY A 223 -9.21 -5.92 -1.31
C GLY A 223 -9.86 -5.78 -2.70
N GLY A 224 -9.10 -5.99 -3.78
CA GLY A 224 -9.56 -5.91 -5.16
C GLY A 224 -9.50 -4.49 -5.75
N PRO A 225 -9.76 -4.36 -7.05
CA PRO A 225 -9.63 -3.09 -7.77
C PRO A 225 -10.60 -2.04 -7.20
N GLY A 226 -10.05 -0.85 -6.88
CA GLY A 226 -10.82 0.24 -6.28
C GLY A 226 -11.23 0.01 -4.81
N ALA A 227 -10.66 -0.97 -4.12
CA ALA A 227 -10.90 -1.16 -2.69
C ALA A 227 -10.61 0.13 -1.92
N PRO A 228 -11.42 0.43 -0.88
CA PRO A 228 -11.19 1.61 -0.04
C PRO A 228 -9.78 1.63 0.54
N ALA A 229 -9.28 2.84 0.72
CA ALA A 229 -8.08 3.11 1.50
C ALA A 229 -8.40 3.04 3.00
N TYR A 230 -7.36 3.24 3.81
CA TYR A 230 -7.52 3.44 5.25
C TYR A 230 -6.74 4.67 5.68
N ALA A 231 -7.17 5.26 6.79
CA ALA A 231 -6.52 6.38 7.44
C ALA A 231 -6.32 6.09 8.92
N PHE A 232 -5.18 6.50 9.45
CA PHE A 232 -4.80 6.45 10.86
C PHE A 232 -4.63 7.86 11.38
N VAL A 233 -5.15 8.12 12.57
CA VAL A 233 -4.90 9.31 13.36
C VAL A 233 -4.55 8.86 14.77
N ALA A 234 -3.37 9.22 15.25
CA ALA A 234 -2.94 8.89 16.60
C ALA A 234 -3.94 9.42 17.65
N GLU A 235 -4.20 8.64 18.70
CA GLU A 235 -5.18 8.95 19.75
C GLU A 235 -5.02 10.39 20.29
N LYS A 236 -3.76 10.83 20.51
CA LYS A 236 -3.43 12.20 20.96
C LYS A 236 -3.99 13.31 20.04
N HIS A 237 -4.32 13.00 18.80
CA HIS A 237 -4.79 13.95 17.79
C HIS A 237 -6.27 13.79 17.43
N LEU A 238 -6.93 12.71 17.85
CA LEU A 238 -8.31 12.43 17.47
C LEU A 238 -9.28 13.57 17.82
N GLU A 239 -9.06 14.28 18.90
CA GLU A 239 -9.91 15.41 19.27
C GLU A 239 -9.61 16.63 18.39
N ALA A 240 -8.36 16.97 18.18
CA ALA A 240 -7.92 18.19 17.49
C ALA A 240 -8.00 18.11 15.96
N ALA A 241 -7.82 16.91 15.39
CA ALA A 241 -7.81 16.73 13.95
C ALA A 241 -9.17 17.08 13.33
N ARG A 242 -9.19 18.13 12.52
CA ARG A 242 -10.37 18.60 11.76
C ARG A 242 -10.02 18.59 10.28
N GLN A 243 -10.77 17.87 9.49
CA GLN A 243 -10.59 17.79 8.05
C GLN A 243 -11.70 18.57 7.31
N PRO A 244 -11.42 19.16 6.12
CA PRO A 244 -12.36 20.09 5.48
C PRO A 244 -13.48 19.42 4.66
N LEU A 245 -13.37 18.13 4.33
CA LEU A 245 -14.39 17.38 3.59
C LEU A 245 -15.47 16.87 4.57
N THR A 246 -16.11 17.81 5.28
CA THR A 246 -17.19 17.50 6.22
C THR A 246 -18.36 16.88 5.47
N GLY A 247 -18.88 15.77 5.98
CA GLY A 247 -19.97 15.07 5.33
C GLY A 247 -20.88 14.37 6.35
N TRP A 248 -22.06 14.00 5.90
CA TRP A 248 -23.12 13.52 6.79
C TRP A 248 -22.74 12.26 7.59
N MET A 249 -21.92 11.34 7.00
CA MET A 249 -21.47 10.15 7.72
C MET A 249 -20.39 10.41 8.76
N GLY A 250 -19.72 11.56 8.68
CA GLY A 250 -18.77 12.04 9.70
C GLY A 250 -19.42 12.96 10.76
N HIS A 251 -20.73 13.12 10.74
CA HIS A 251 -21.48 13.90 11.71
C HIS A 251 -21.72 13.10 13.01
N ALA A 252 -21.71 13.76 14.16
CA ALA A 252 -21.97 13.15 15.47
C ALA A 252 -23.35 12.45 15.56
N ALA A 253 -24.33 12.94 14.82
CA ALA A 253 -25.69 12.39 14.72
C ALA A 253 -26.13 12.39 13.24
N PRO A 254 -25.63 11.49 12.36
CA PRO A 254 -25.83 11.57 10.92
C PRO A 254 -27.30 11.49 10.48
N PHE A 255 -28.16 10.87 11.25
CA PHE A 255 -29.60 10.73 10.97
C PHE A 255 -30.48 11.80 11.64
N ALA A 256 -29.89 12.78 12.33
CA ALA A 256 -30.61 13.95 12.81
C ALA A 256 -30.91 14.96 11.67
N PHE A 257 -30.16 14.86 10.56
CA PHE A 257 -30.29 15.74 9.38
C PHE A 257 -30.26 17.23 9.74
N SER A 258 -29.37 17.60 10.69
CA SER A 258 -29.17 18.99 11.10
C SER A 258 -28.52 19.81 9.97
N ASP A 259 -28.86 21.09 9.87
CA ASP A 259 -28.19 22.03 8.98
C ASP A 259 -26.77 22.37 9.48
N ASP A 260 -26.53 22.25 10.79
CA ASP A 260 -25.25 22.51 11.42
C ASP A 260 -24.42 21.23 11.50
N TYR A 261 -23.15 21.31 11.06
CA TYR A 261 -22.23 20.19 11.16
C TYR A 261 -21.55 20.12 12.52
N GLU A 262 -21.71 19.00 13.19
CA GLU A 262 -20.96 18.61 14.37
C GLU A 262 -20.15 17.34 14.05
N ALA A 263 -18.82 17.40 14.20
CA ALA A 263 -17.97 16.26 13.88
C ALA A 263 -18.21 15.09 14.84
N ALA A 264 -18.30 13.88 14.31
CA ALA A 264 -18.33 12.65 15.11
C ALA A 264 -17.14 12.61 16.08
N PRO A 265 -17.28 12.02 17.26
CA PRO A 265 -16.14 11.72 18.12
C PRO A 265 -15.24 10.69 17.46
N GLY A 266 -13.95 10.67 17.83
CA GLY A 266 -13.01 9.65 17.36
C GLY A 266 -12.66 9.74 15.89
N ILE A 267 -12.35 8.61 15.28
CA ILE A 267 -11.84 8.48 13.90
C ILE A 267 -12.96 8.60 12.85
N GLU A 268 -14.22 8.38 13.22
CA GLU A 268 -15.39 8.41 12.35
C GLU A 268 -15.59 9.77 11.66
N LYS A 269 -15.10 10.86 12.26
CA LYS A 269 -15.10 12.20 11.62
C LYS A 269 -14.36 12.27 10.27
N LEU A 270 -13.56 11.25 9.95
CA LEU A 270 -12.93 11.13 8.64
C LEU A 270 -13.88 10.61 7.56
N LEU A 271 -15.04 10.07 7.92
CA LEU A 271 -16.07 9.71 6.94
C LEU A 271 -16.68 10.98 6.32
N CYS A 272 -16.96 10.92 5.01
CA CYS A 272 -17.63 11.99 4.29
C CYS A 272 -19.04 11.56 3.87
N GLY A 273 -19.12 10.83 2.77
CA GLY A 273 -20.37 10.31 2.21
C GLY A 273 -20.65 8.87 2.63
N THR A 274 -21.64 8.29 1.97
CA THR A 274 -22.03 6.89 2.13
C THR A 274 -20.84 5.96 1.84
N PRO A 275 -20.48 5.06 2.76
CA PRO A 275 -19.35 4.15 2.57
C PRO A 275 -19.55 3.18 1.38
N PRO A 276 -18.50 2.81 0.65
CA PRO A 276 -18.55 1.87 -0.46
C PRO A 276 -18.66 0.42 0.04
N ILE A 277 -19.84 -0.04 0.40
CA ILE A 277 -20.11 -1.31 1.09
C ILE A 277 -19.52 -2.52 0.36
N LEU A 278 -19.68 -2.61 -0.97
CA LEU A 278 -19.13 -3.73 -1.75
C LEU A 278 -17.60 -3.78 -1.65
N GLY A 279 -16.93 -2.63 -1.79
CA GLY A 279 -15.47 -2.55 -1.69
C GLY A 279 -14.97 -2.87 -0.28
N LEU A 280 -15.66 -2.38 0.76
CA LEU A 280 -15.34 -2.68 2.16
C LEU A 280 -15.51 -4.17 2.49
N ALA A 281 -16.58 -4.80 1.98
CA ALA A 281 -16.82 -6.22 2.17
C ALA A 281 -15.76 -7.10 1.51
N ALA A 282 -15.27 -6.69 0.33
CA ALA A 282 -14.16 -7.36 -0.35
C ALA A 282 -12.83 -7.15 0.41
N LEU A 283 -12.57 -5.92 0.85
CA LEU A 283 -11.38 -5.58 1.64
C LEU A 283 -11.32 -6.35 2.96
N GLU A 284 -12.45 -6.49 3.64
CA GLU A 284 -12.55 -7.23 4.90
C GLU A 284 -12.03 -8.67 4.75
N VAL A 285 -12.36 -9.35 3.64
CA VAL A 285 -11.87 -10.71 3.34
C VAL A 285 -10.35 -10.75 3.21
N GLY A 286 -9.77 -9.81 2.50
CA GLY A 286 -8.32 -9.74 2.33
C GLY A 286 -7.59 -9.41 3.64
N VAL A 287 -8.11 -8.48 4.42
CA VAL A 287 -7.57 -8.11 5.74
C VAL A 287 -7.62 -9.30 6.71
N ASP A 288 -8.74 -10.02 6.76
CA ASP A 288 -8.87 -11.22 7.61
C ASP A 288 -7.84 -12.29 7.27
N LEU A 289 -7.56 -12.48 5.96
CA LEU A 289 -6.54 -13.42 5.50
C LEU A 289 -5.12 -13.00 5.95
N ILE A 290 -4.77 -11.72 5.85
CA ILE A 290 -3.48 -11.18 6.31
C ILE A 290 -3.37 -11.32 7.84
N ALA A 291 -4.43 -11.01 8.58
CA ALA A 291 -4.47 -11.11 10.05
C ALA A 291 -4.31 -12.55 10.55
N GLU A 292 -4.90 -13.52 9.86
CA GLU A 292 -4.76 -14.96 10.17
C GLU A 292 -3.29 -15.41 10.15
N ILE A 293 -2.49 -14.87 9.23
CA ILE A 293 -1.12 -15.31 9.01
C ILE A 293 -0.14 -14.54 9.89
N GLY A 294 -0.33 -13.25 10.00
CA GLY A 294 0.55 -12.30 10.70
C GLY A 294 1.67 -11.74 9.82
N ILE A 295 1.97 -10.46 10.03
CA ILE A 295 2.88 -9.69 9.20
C ILE A 295 4.32 -10.23 9.24
N ASP A 296 4.83 -10.63 10.40
CA ASP A 296 6.21 -11.11 10.55
C ASP A 296 6.49 -12.34 9.67
N ARG A 297 5.53 -13.28 9.61
CA ARG A 297 5.66 -14.49 8.77
C ARG A 297 5.62 -14.15 7.28
N LEU A 298 4.76 -13.20 6.89
CA LEU A 298 4.67 -12.70 5.53
C LEU A 298 5.97 -12.03 5.12
N TYR A 299 6.47 -11.12 5.93
CA TYR A 299 7.70 -10.39 5.65
C TYR A 299 8.91 -11.33 5.59
N ALA A 300 9.06 -12.25 6.53
CA ALA A 300 10.14 -13.23 6.52
C ALA A 300 10.19 -14.03 5.21
N LYS A 301 9.05 -14.55 4.74
CA LYS A 301 8.99 -15.27 3.47
C LYS A 301 9.26 -14.37 2.27
N SER A 302 8.72 -13.13 2.26
CA SER A 302 8.97 -12.16 1.19
C SER A 302 10.46 -11.84 1.05
N GLN A 303 11.18 -11.64 2.16
CA GLN A 303 12.63 -11.43 2.14
C GLN A 303 13.39 -12.67 1.67
N ALA A 304 12.96 -13.87 2.09
CA ALA A 304 13.57 -15.12 1.64
C ALA A 304 13.37 -15.33 0.13
N LEU A 305 12.19 -15.05 -0.43
CA LEU A 305 11.93 -15.08 -1.87
C LEU A 305 12.79 -14.07 -2.63
N SER A 306 12.91 -12.85 -2.09
CA SER A 306 13.75 -11.79 -2.66
C SER A 306 15.21 -12.20 -2.76
N GLU A 307 15.77 -12.74 -1.68
CA GLU A 307 17.15 -13.20 -1.66
C GLU A 307 17.36 -14.42 -2.56
N PHE A 308 16.40 -15.33 -2.59
CA PHE A 308 16.45 -16.48 -3.48
C PHE A 308 16.40 -16.07 -4.96
N PHE A 309 15.63 -15.04 -5.31
CA PHE A 309 15.60 -14.50 -6.67
C PHE A 309 16.95 -13.92 -7.08
N ARG A 310 17.58 -13.14 -6.21
CA ARG A 310 18.93 -12.61 -6.46
C ARG A 310 19.95 -13.73 -6.69
N GLN A 311 19.90 -14.81 -5.89
CA GLN A 311 20.74 -15.97 -6.07
C GLN A 311 20.50 -16.67 -7.42
N CYS A 312 19.23 -16.84 -7.81
CA CYS A 312 18.87 -17.43 -9.10
C CYS A 312 19.39 -16.63 -10.29
N LEU A 313 19.34 -15.29 -10.21
CA LEU A 313 19.88 -14.39 -11.25
C LEU A 313 21.41 -14.45 -11.30
N SER A 314 22.08 -14.47 -10.15
CA SER A 314 23.54 -14.57 -10.05
C SER A 314 24.06 -15.90 -10.64
N GLU A 315 23.44 -17.04 -10.32
CA GLU A 315 23.82 -18.34 -10.87
C GLU A 315 23.65 -18.45 -12.40
N ARG A 316 22.78 -17.61 -12.96
CA ARG A 316 22.55 -17.52 -14.42
C ARG A 316 23.40 -16.44 -15.10
N ASN A 317 24.25 -15.75 -14.34
CA ASN A 317 25.05 -14.60 -14.80
C ASN A 317 24.21 -13.51 -15.47
N VAL A 318 22.97 -13.28 -14.99
CA VAL A 318 22.10 -12.24 -15.51
C VAL A 318 22.69 -10.88 -15.14
N ALA A 319 23.13 -10.13 -16.14
CA ALA A 319 23.67 -8.79 -15.98
C ALA A 319 22.51 -7.77 -15.97
N ILE A 320 22.02 -7.44 -14.78
CA ILE A 320 20.96 -6.45 -14.57
C ILE A 320 21.23 -5.65 -13.30
N ASP A 321 21.03 -4.34 -13.36
CA ASP A 321 21.30 -3.43 -12.25
C ASP A 321 20.20 -3.53 -11.17
N LEU A 322 20.55 -3.97 -9.97
CA LEU A 322 19.65 -3.94 -8.82
C LEU A 322 19.49 -2.50 -8.31
N VAL A 323 18.25 -2.02 -8.26
CA VAL A 323 17.88 -0.70 -7.73
C VAL A 323 17.50 -0.78 -6.26
N SER A 324 16.86 -1.88 -5.86
CA SER A 324 16.45 -2.08 -4.46
C SER A 324 17.66 -2.24 -3.54
N PRO A 325 17.56 -1.80 -2.27
CA PRO A 325 18.61 -2.04 -1.28
C PRO A 325 18.98 -3.52 -1.18
N THR A 326 20.27 -3.80 -1.05
CA THR A 326 20.76 -5.16 -0.80
C THR A 326 20.49 -5.61 0.62
N ASP A 327 20.44 -4.67 1.57
CA ASP A 327 20.11 -4.91 2.97
C ASP A 327 18.59 -5.19 3.10
N PRO A 328 18.19 -6.38 3.59
CA PRO A 328 16.80 -6.72 3.82
C PRO A 328 16.08 -5.77 4.81
N ALA A 329 16.80 -5.24 5.80
CA ALA A 329 16.23 -4.34 6.80
C ALA A 329 15.81 -2.97 6.22
N ARG A 330 16.35 -2.63 5.03
CA ARG A 330 16.04 -1.39 4.32
C ARG A 330 15.15 -1.61 3.10
N ARG A 331 14.51 -2.77 2.97
CA ARG A 331 13.76 -3.14 1.78
C ARG A 331 12.36 -3.65 2.14
N GLY A 332 11.37 -3.20 1.39
CA GLY A 332 10.01 -3.74 1.42
C GLY A 332 9.89 -5.10 0.72
N SER A 333 8.66 -5.44 0.32
CA SER A 333 8.32 -6.74 -0.29
C SER A 333 8.39 -6.70 -1.82
N GLN A 334 9.38 -6.00 -2.39
CA GLN A 334 9.62 -5.96 -3.84
C GLN A 334 11.12 -5.90 -4.15
N LEU A 335 11.49 -6.39 -5.34
CA LEU A 335 12.79 -6.16 -5.96
C LEU A 335 12.61 -5.38 -7.24
N SER A 336 13.46 -4.37 -7.41
CA SER A 336 13.44 -3.49 -8.57
C SER A 336 14.80 -3.52 -9.28
N PHE A 337 14.75 -3.60 -10.60
CA PHE A 337 15.94 -3.66 -11.44
C PHE A 337 15.87 -2.59 -12.51
N ARG A 338 17.02 -2.07 -12.93
CA ARG A 338 17.13 -1.06 -13.98
C ARG A 338 17.60 -1.67 -15.29
N HIS A 339 16.92 -1.29 -16.38
CA HIS A 339 17.36 -1.55 -17.73
C HIS A 339 16.82 -0.43 -18.65
N GLN A 340 17.58 0.01 -19.64
CA GLN A 340 17.10 1.09 -20.54
C GLN A 340 15.80 0.74 -21.27
N ASP A 341 15.61 -0.55 -21.60
CA ASP A 341 14.44 -1.10 -22.30
C ASP A 341 13.50 -1.84 -21.35
N ALA A 342 13.43 -1.42 -20.07
CA ALA A 342 12.67 -2.10 -19.01
C ALA A 342 11.21 -2.35 -19.39
N TYR A 343 10.55 -1.40 -20.08
CA TYR A 343 9.17 -1.58 -20.52
C TYR A 343 9.02 -2.79 -21.47
N ALA A 344 9.83 -2.81 -22.54
CA ALA A 344 9.74 -3.89 -23.54
C ALA A 344 10.10 -5.25 -22.97
N ILE A 345 11.07 -5.31 -22.02
CA ILE A 345 11.41 -6.53 -21.29
C ILE A 345 10.22 -6.98 -20.44
N CYS A 346 9.53 -6.10 -19.72
CA CYS A 346 8.32 -6.43 -18.99
C CYS A 346 7.25 -7.00 -19.91
N GLN A 347 7.01 -6.41 -21.08
CA GLN A 347 6.03 -6.92 -22.04
C GLN A 347 6.42 -8.32 -22.57
N ALA A 348 7.69 -8.56 -22.88
CA ALA A 348 8.17 -9.89 -23.26
C ALA A 348 8.01 -10.93 -22.13
N LEU A 349 8.25 -10.55 -20.88
CA LEU A 349 7.99 -11.40 -19.71
C LEU A 349 6.51 -11.74 -19.56
N ILE A 350 5.62 -10.74 -19.73
CA ILE A 350 4.17 -10.91 -19.67
C ILE A 350 3.70 -11.89 -20.76
N ALA A 351 4.21 -11.78 -21.99
CA ALA A 351 3.91 -12.71 -23.08
C ALA A 351 4.32 -14.16 -22.76
N ARG A 352 5.28 -14.35 -21.85
CA ARG A 352 5.71 -15.67 -21.35
C ARG A 352 5.05 -16.07 -20.01
N GLY A 353 3.99 -15.34 -19.59
CA GLY A 353 3.24 -15.64 -18.39
C GLY A 353 3.91 -15.18 -17.07
N VAL A 354 4.91 -14.30 -17.13
CA VAL A 354 5.55 -13.68 -15.96
C VAL A 354 5.10 -12.22 -15.88
N ILE A 355 4.17 -11.92 -14.97
CA ILE A 355 3.62 -10.57 -14.83
C ILE A 355 4.38 -9.84 -13.71
N GLY A 356 5.21 -8.88 -14.10
CA GLY A 356 5.82 -7.87 -13.26
C GLY A 356 5.32 -6.48 -13.64
N ASP A 357 5.90 -5.46 -13.07
CA ASP A 357 5.49 -4.07 -13.25
C ASP A 357 6.63 -3.21 -13.82
N PHE A 358 6.26 -2.19 -14.60
CA PHE A 358 7.18 -1.19 -15.13
C PHE A 358 6.96 0.16 -14.46
N ARG A 359 8.05 0.79 -14.05
CA ARG A 359 8.04 2.18 -13.53
C ARG A 359 8.99 3.03 -14.35
N ALA A 360 8.40 4.00 -15.05
CA ALA A 360 9.14 4.93 -15.89
C ALA A 360 10.28 5.63 -15.10
N PRO A 361 11.41 5.94 -15.73
CA PRO A 361 11.66 5.71 -17.15
C PRO A 361 12.21 4.32 -17.49
N ASN A 362 12.74 3.55 -16.52
CA ASN A 362 13.60 2.41 -16.84
C ASN A 362 13.71 1.36 -15.70
N VAL A 363 12.68 1.21 -14.88
CA VAL A 363 12.68 0.29 -13.73
C VAL A 363 11.64 -0.82 -13.91
N MET A 364 12.06 -2.07 -13.77
CA MET A 364 11.20 -3.25 -13.62
C MET A 364 11.01 -3.53 -12.13
N CYS A 365 9.79 -3.76 -11.68
CA CYS A 365 9.46 -4.09 -10.30
C CYS A 365 8.84 -5.48 -10.20
N PHE A 366 9.31 -6.27 -9.24
CA PHE A 366 8.81 -7.61 -8.97
C PHE A 366 8.37 -7.69 -7.50
N GLY A 367 7.08 -7.73 -7.27
CA GLY A 367 6.47 -7.87 -5.96
C GLY A 367 6.59 -9.30 -5.44
N MET A 368 7.22 -9.47 -4.29
CA MET A 368 7.42 -10.77 -3.64
C MET A 368 6.27 -11.09 -2.70
N ALA A 369 5.09 -11.36 -3.26
CA ALA A 369 3.90 -11.68 -2.49
C ALA A 369 3.96 -13.10 -1.89
N PRO A 370 4.18 -13.25 -0.58
CA PRO A 370 4.54 -14.53 0.05
C PRO A 370 3.41 -15.54 0.08
N LEU A 371 2.14 -15.09 -0.07
CA LEU A 371 0.97 -15.95 0.05
C LEU A 371 0.75 -16.87 -1.13
N TYR A 372 1.17 -16.46 -2.32
CA TYR A 372 0.90 -17.25 -3.52
C TYR A 372 2.14 -17.52 -4.38
N LEU A 373 3.30 -16.90 -4.09
CA LEU A 373 4.56 -17.22 -4.75
C LEU A 373 5.27 -18.39 -4.06
N ARG A 374 5.83 -19.27 -4.90
CA ARG A 374 6.68 -20.41 -4.50
C ARG A 374 8.12 -20.14 -4.90
N TYR A 375 9.06 -20.80 -4.25
CA TYR A 375 10.47 -20.78 -4.66
C TYR A 375 10.67 -21.36 -6.06
N ALA A 376 9.87 -22.37 -6.45
CA ALA A 376 9.88 -22.90 -7.80
C ALA A 376 9.44 -21.87 -8.86
N ASP A 377 8.47 -21.00 -8.54
CA ASP A 377 8.06 -19.90 -9.40
C ASP A 377 9.22 -18.93 -9.62
N ILE A 378 10.00 -18.61 -8.58
CA ILE A 378 11.17 -17.72 -8.65
C ILE A 378 12.27 -18.29 -9.55
N VAL A 379 12.53 -19.61 -9.50
CA VAL A 379 13.49 -20.26 -10.41
C VAL A 379 13.04 -20.10 -11.87
N TRP A 380 11.73 -20.25 -12.12
CA TRP A 380 11.17 -20.09 -13.45
C TRP A 380 11.28 -18.64 -13.95
N VAL A 381 10.94 -17.68 -13.11
CA VAL A 381 11.07 -16.24 -13.42
C VAL A 381 12.50 -15.87 -13.78
N ALA A 382 13.48 -16.29 -12.97
CA ALA A 382 14.88 -16.04 -13.24
C ALA A 382 15.36 -16.68 -14.56
N LYS A 383 14.82 -17.87 -14.90
CA LYS A 383 15.09 -18.53 -16.18
C LYS A 383 14.52 -17.71 -17.34
N VAL A 384 13.23 -17.34 -17.26
CA VAL A 384 12.56 -16.61 -18.34
C VAL A 384 13.20 -15.23 -18.54
N LEU A 385 13.54 -14.52 -17.46
CA LEU A 385 14.24 -13.24 -17.56
C LEU A 385 15.61 -13.37 -18.24
N ALA A 386 16.39 -14.40 -17.89
CA ALA A 386 17.66 -14.68 -18.56
C ALA A 386 17.46 -14.92 -20.07
N GLU A 387 16.50 -15.78 -20.43
CA GLU A 387 16.20 -16.11 -21.83
C GLU A 387 15.74 -14.87 -22.63
N VAL A 388 14.87 -14.03 -22.05
CA VAL A 388 14.40 -12.78 -22.69
C VAL A 388 15.58 -11.84 -22.94
N LEU A 389 16.49 -11.71 -21.97
CA LEU A 389 17.67 -10.84 -22.12
C LEU A 389 18.66 -11.39 -23.14
N ASP A 390 18.95 -12.70 -23.12
CA ASP A 390 19.90 -13.36 -24.00
C ASP A 390 19.43 -13.40 -25.45
N SER A 391 18.14 -13.64 -25.69
CA SER A 391 17.54 -13.69 -27.03
C SER A 391 17.27 -12.32 -27.62
N GLU A 392 17.27 -11.28 -26.80
CA GLU A 392 16.85 -9.91 -27.15
C GLU A 392 15.47 -9.84 -27.80
N GLU A 393 14.57 -10.81 -27.55
CA GLU A 393 13.23 -10.87 -28.15
C GLU A 393 12.35 -9.65 -27.80
N TRP A 394 12.67 -8.96 -26.70
CA TRP A 394 12.04 -7.71 -26.31
C TRP A 394 12.23 -6.58 -27.34
N ARG A 395 13.17 -6.72 -28.31
CA ARG A 395 13.36 -5.77 -29.42
C ARG A 395 12.30 -5.91 -30.49
N ASP A 396 11.47 -6.95 -30.44
CA ASP A 396 10.35 -7.07 -31.37
C ASP A 396 9.42 -5.85 -31.25
N PRO A 397 9.01 -5.25 -32.38
CA PRO A 397 8.13 -4.08 -32.40
C PRO A 397 6.83 -4.23 -31.59
N CYS A 398 6.31 -5.45 -31.44
CA CYS A 398 5.12 -5.72 -30.65
C CYS A 398 5.27 -5.38 -29.16
N PHE A 399 6.49 -5.38 -28.61
CA PHE A 399 6.78 -5.04 -27.23
C PHE A 399 7.18 -3.58 -27.01
N GLN A 400 7.38 -2.81 -28.09
CA GLN A 400 7.90 -1.45 -28.01
C GLN A 400 6.84 -0.37 -27.85
N THR A 401 5.57 -0.69 -28.14
CA THR A 401 4.49 0.29 -28.05
C THR A 401 3.91 0.34 -26.64
N PRO A 402 4.06 1.47 -25.91
CA PRO A 402 3.52 1.57 -24.56
C PRO A 402 1.99 1.47 -24.55
N ALA A 403 1.47 0.61 -23.67
CA ALA A 403 0.07 0.64 -23.26
C ALA A 403 -0.13 1.70 -22.14
N GLU A 404 -1.37 2.04 -21.82
CA GLU A 404 -1.67 2.98 -20.73
C GLU A 404 -1.26 2.41 -19.36
N VAL A 405 -1.30 1.09 -19.21
CA VAL A 405 -0.91 0.35 -18.00
C VAL A 405 -0.06 -0.83 -18.44
N THR A 406 0.84 -1.28 -17.56
CA THR A 406 1.76 -2.40 -17.81
C THR A 406 1.03 -3.69 -18.15
#